data_f6bcc57d860c51aedd98867068dbfddc
#
_entry.id   f6bcc57d860c51aedd98867068dbfddc
#
_cell.length_a   1.000
_cell.length_b   1.000
_cell.length_c   1.000
_cell.angle_alpha   90.00
_cell.angle_beta   90.00
_cell.angle_gamma   90.00
#
_symmetry.space_group_name_H-M   'P 1'
#
loop_
_entity.id
_entity.type
_entity.pdbx_description
1 polymer ?
#
loop_
_entity_poly.entity_id
_entity_poly.type
_entity_poly.pdbx_seq_one_letter_code
_entity_poly.pdbx_strand_id
1 'polypeptide(L)'
;MSVSIEVMNKNMIDRQLKPVGVNDKLILDAFKSIPRELFVEKDKKSIAYHEGDMEIKEGRWLLSAGLIGRLISSVSISKEDVILEIGSCTGYATAILEKLSSLVVGIEK
;
A
#
# COMPACT_ATOMS: atom_id res chain seq x y z
N MET A 1 4.59 6.47 25.17
CA MET A 1 4.28 7.55 24.24
C MET A 1 4.01 6.98 22.87
N SER A 2 2.87 7.29 22.28
CA SER A 2 2.53 6.79 20.97
C SER A 2 3.10 7.67 19.87
N VAL A 3 3.59 7.03 18.81
CA VAL A 3 4.04 7.74 17.61
C VAL A 3 2.79 8.02 16.77
N SER A 4 2.69 9.23 16.21
CA SER A 4 1.53 9.56 15.36
C SER A 4 1.53 8.72 14.09
N ILE A 5 0.34 8.47 13.57
CA ILE A 5 0.14 7.72 12.33
C ILE A 5 0.85 8.40 11.17
N GLU A 6 0.84 9.73 11.14
CA GLU A 6 1.51 10.49 10.09
C GLU A 6 3.02 10.25 10.08
N VAL A 7 3.63 10.19 11.28
CA VAL A 7 5.06 9.90 11.41
C VAL A 7 5.35 8.46 10.99
N MET A 8 4.50 7.52 11.39
CA MET A 8 4.68 6.11 11.01
C MET A 8 4.58 5.93 9.50
N ASN A 9 3.62 6.60 8.86
CA ASN A 9 3.47 6.54 7.41
C ASN A 9 4.67 7.17 6.70
N LYS A 10 5.13 8.32 7.19
CA LYS A 10 6.32 8.97 6.64
C LYS A 10 7.55 8.08 6.77
N ASN A 11 7.72 7.44 7.92
CA ASN A 11 8.84 6.53 8.12
C ASN A 11 8.77 5.32 7.18
N MET A 12 7.57 4.80 6.93
CA MET A 12 7.39 3.71 5.96
C MET A 12 7.85 4.13 4.57
N ILE A 13 7.47 5.33 4.13
CA ILE A 13 7.88 5.85 2.83
C ILE A 13 9.39 5.99 2.77
N ASP A 14 10.00 6.58 3.79
CA ASP A 14 11.44 6.85 3.80
C ASP A 14 12.30 5.59 3.96
N ARG A 15 11.80 4.60 4.69
CA ARG A 15 12.58 3.41 5.06
C ARG A 15 12.22 2.14 4.30
N GLN A 16 11.05 2.08 3.71
CA GLN A 16 10.58 0.87 3.00
C GLN A 16 10.38 1.09 1.51
N LEU A 17 9.96 2.28 1.08
CA LEU A 17 9.69 2.56 -0.32
C LEU A 17 10.92 3.13 -1.04
N LYS A 18 11.49 4.21 -0.53
CA LYS A 18 12.63 4.84 -1.18
C LYS A 18 13.86 3.93 -1.29
N PRO A 19 14.23 3.15 -0.26
CA PRO A 19 15.40 2.28 -0.37
C PRO A 19 15.28 1.20 -1.44
N VAL A 20 14.06 0.80 -1.80
CA VAL A 20 13.86 -0.22 -2.86
C VAL A 20 13.60 0.41 -4.23
N GLY A 21 13.83 1.72 -4.36
CA GLY A 21 13.80 2.39 -5.65
C GLY A 21 12.47 3.04 -6.02
N VAL A 22 11.54 3.17 -5.09
CA VAL A 22 10.26 3.85 -5.36
C VAL A 22 10.48 5.34 -5.14
N ASN A 23 10.71 6.08 -6.22
CA ASN A 23 11.03 7.51 -6.17
C ASN A 23 10.05 8.39 -6.94
N ASP A 24 9.10 7.82 -7.65
CA ASP A 24 8.09 8.58 -8.38
C ASP A 24 7.22 9.35 -7.39
N LYS A 25 7.17 10.67 -7.54
CA LYS A 25 6.44 11.54 -6.62
C LYS A 25 4.95 11.19 -6.53
N LEU A 26 4.32 10.86 -7.66
CA LEU A 26 2.90 10.52 -7.66
C LEU A 26 2.64 9.24 -6.86
N ILE A 27 3.52 8.25 -6.98
CA ILE A 27 3.41 7.01 -6.24
C ILE A 27 3.61 7.26 -4.74
N LEU A 28 4.66 8.00 -4.40
CA LEU A 28 4.94 8.33 -2.98
C LEU A 28 3.79 9.13 -2.36
N ASP A 29 3.22 10.08 -3.10
CA ASP A 29 2.08 10.86 -2.63
C ASP A 29 0.85 9.98 -2.42
N ALA A 30 0.65 9.00 -3.29
CA ALA A 30 -0.46 8.04 -3.13
C ALA A 30 -0.31 7.26 -1.82
N PHE A 31 0.87 6.72 -1.53
CA PHE A 31 1.13 6.03 -0.27
C PHE A 31 0.94 6.96 0.92
N LYS A 32 1.39 8.20 0.80
CA LYS A 32 1.28 9.18 1.88
C LYS A 32 -0.18 9.47 2.24
N SER A 33 -1.07 9.44 1.25
CA SER A 33 -2.49 9.79 1.45
C SER A 33 -3.34 8.63 1.96
N ILE A 34 -2.81 7.40 1.99
CA ILE A 34 -3.57 6.21 2.37
C ILE A 34 -3.01 5.64 3.68
N PRO A 35 -3.73 5.80 4.81
CA PRO A 35 -3.28 5.24 6.09
C PRO A 35 -3.38 3.71 6.09
N ARG A 36 -2.24 3.04 6.17
CA ARG A 36 -2.16 1.58 6.09
C ARG A 36 -2.95 0.89 7.21
N GLU A 37 -2.98 1.48 8.41
CA GLU A 37 -3.68 0.89 9.56
C GLU A 37 -5.19 0.76 9.36
N LEU A 38 -5.78 1.51 8.41
CA LEU A 38 -7.21 1.37 8.11
C LEU A 38 -7.53 0.08 7.38
N PHE A 39 -6.52 -0.63 6.89
CA PHE A 39 -6.68 -1.82 6.05
C PHE A 39 -6.27 -3.11 6.77
N VAL A 40 -6.08 -3.03 8.08
CA VAL A 40 -5.77 -4.20 8.91
C VAL A 40 -6.77 -4.27 10.07
N GLU A 41 -6.89 -5.46 10.64
CA GLU A 41 -7.79 -5.66 11.78
C GLU A 41 -7.29 -4.89 13.00
N LYS A 42 -8.22 -4.59 13.92
CA LYS A 42 -7.96 -3.77 15.08
C LYS A 42 -6.76 -4.28 15.91
N ASP A 43 -6.64 -5.58 16.07
CA ASP A 43 -5.57 -6.18 16.87
C ASP A 43 -4.21 -6.12 16.17
N LYS A 44 -4.16 -5.77 14.88
CA LYS A 44 -2.94 -5.68 14.10
C LYS A 44 -2.51 -4.24 13.80
N LYS A 45 -3.26 -3.25 14.28
CA LYS A 45 -2.96 -1.84 13.95
C LYS A 45 -1.60 -1.39 14.45
N SER A 46 -1.15 -1.92 15.58
CA SER A 46 0.14 -1.56 16.15
C SER A 46 1.33 -2.00 15.28
N ILE A 47 1.13 -2.98 14.40
CA ILE A 47 2.17 -3.49 13.51
C ILE A 47 1.85 -3.23 12.04
N ALA A 48 0.87 -2.39 11.74
CA ALA A 48 0.43 -2.13 10.36
C ALA A 48 1.56 -1.60 9.47
N TYR A 49 2.49 -0.85 10.03
CA TYR A 49 3.62 -0.26 9.29
C TYR A 49 4.89 -1.08 9.39
N HIS A 50 4.80 -2.29 9.92
CA HIS A 50 5.92 -3.21 10.01
C HIS A 50 6.46 -3.54 8.62
N GLU A 51 7.78 -3.61 8.52
CA GLU A 51 8.43 -4.05 7.28
C GLU A 51 8.21 -5.54 7.09
N GLY A 52 7.76 -5.93 5.90
CA GLY A 52 7.49 -7.32 5.59
C GLY A 52 6.00 -7.56 5.36
N ASP A 53 5.72 -8.76 4.89
CA ASP A 53 4.34 -9.16 4.61
C ASP A 53 3.63 -9.52 5.91
N MET A 54 2.32 -9.30 5.93
CA MET A 54 1.50 -9.56 7.11
C MET A 54 0.39 -10.54 6.75
N GLU A 55 0.30 -11.65 7.49
CA GLU A 55 -0.82 -12.57 7.30
C GLU A 55 -2.10 -11.95 7.88
N ILE A 56 -3.12 -11.84 7.03
CA ILE A 56 -4.40 -11.26 7.42
C ILE A 56 -5.36 -12.35 7.88
N LYS A 57 -5.36 -13.47 7.18
CA LYS A 57 -6.07 -14.68 7.56
C LYS A 57 -5.36 -15.84 6.88
N GLU A 58 -5.69 -17.04 7.26
CA GLU A 58 -4.99 -18.24 6.79
C GLU A 58 -4.83 -18.24 5.26
N GLY A 59 -3.59 -18.25 4.81
CA GLY A 59 -3.27 -18.28 3.39
C GLY A 59 -3.42 -16.95 2.66
N ARG A 60 -3.76 -15.86 3.36
CA ARG A 60 -3.96 -14.55 2.74
C ARG A 60 -3.03 -13.54 3.39
N TRP A 61 -2.24 -12.86 2.58
CA TRP A 61 -1.18 -11.96 3.05
C TRP A 61 -1.35 -10.55 2.49
N LEU A 62 -1.18 -9.56 3.36
CA LEU A 62 -1.00 -8.18 2.93
C LEU A 62 0.49 -7.99 2.66
N LEU A 63 0.83 -7.72 1.41
CA LEU A 63 2.22 -7.55 1.00
C LEU A 63 2.84 -6.31 1.64
N SER A 64 4.16 -6.33 1.84
CA SER A 64 4.88 -5.17 2.36
C SER A 64 4.68 -3.97 1.44
N ALA A 65 4.73 -2.77 2.02
CA ALA A 65 4.59 -1.54 1.24
C ALA A 65 5.69 -1.43 0.18
N GLY A 66 6.92 -1.85 0.53
CA GLY A 66 8.04 -1.83 -0.42
C GLY A 66 7.78 -2.68 -1.65
N LEU A 67 7.24 -3.88 -1.45
CA LEU A 67 6.93 -4.77 -2.58
C LEU A 67 5.79 -4.20 -3.43
N ILE A 68 4.73 -3.71 -2.79
CA ILE A 68 3.61 -3.09 -3.50
C ILE A 68 4.11 -1.90 -4.33
N GLY A 69 4.94 -1.05 -3.72
CA GLY A 69 5.50 0.11 -4.41
C GLY A 69 6.36 -0.28 -5.60
N ARG A 70 7.19 -1.32 -5.47
CA ARG A 70 7.99 -1.81 -6.59
C ARG A 70 7.14 -2.35 -7.72
N LEU A 71 6.10 -3.12 -7.41
CA LEU A 71 5.21 -3.67 -8.41
C LEU A 71 4.49 -2.54 -9.17
N ILE A 72 4.00 -1.55 -8.45
CA ILE A 72 3.33 -0.40 -9.08
C ILE A 72 4.31 0.40 -9.93
N SER A 73 5.54 0.60 -9.45
CA SER A 73 6.57 1.32 -10.19
C SER A 73 7.01 0.61 -11.46
N SER A 74 6.85 -0.70 -11.51
CA SER A 74 7.29 -1.50 -12.67
C SER A 74 6.35 -1.37 -13.87
N VAL A 75 5.17 -0.79 -13.68
CA VAL A 75 4.20 -0.53 -14.75
C VAL A 75 3.97 0.98 -14.82
N SER A 76 3.71 1.47 -16.03
CA SER A 76 3.48 2.91 -16.24
C SER A 76 2.00 3.21 -16.14
N ILE A 77 1.54 3.46 -14.92
CA ILE A 77 0.12 3.75 -14.68
C ILE A 77 -0.15 5.23 -14.96
N SER A 78 -1.20 5.51 -15.73
CA SER A 78 -1.65 6.87 -15.98
C SER A 78 -3.03 7.12 -15.38
N LYS A 79 -3.38 8.39 -15.25
CA LYS A 79 -4.67 8.81 -14.68
C LYS A 79 -5.88 8.35 -15.51
N GLU A 80 -5.68 8.01 -16.78
CA GLU A 80 -6.74 7.51 -17.64
C GLU A 80 -6.91 6.00 -17.58
N ASP A 81 -5.99 5.29 -16.93
CA ASP A 81 -6.01 3.84 -16.90
C ASP A 81 -7.16 3.28 -16.08
N VAL A 82 -7.69 2.16 -16.55
CA VAL A 82 -8.62 1.32 -15.81
C VAL A 82 -7.86 0.06 -15.42
N ILE A 83 -7.85 -0.25 -14.13
CA ILE A 83 -7.04 -1.34 -13.59
C ILE A 83 -7.94 -2.46 -13.06
N LEU A 84 -7.62 -3.70 -13.42
CA LEU A 84 -8.21 -4.87 -12.79
C LEU A 84 -7.17 -5.45 -11.84
N GLU A 85 -7.51 -5.47 -10.55
CA GLU A 85 -6.65 -6.04 -9.51
C GLU A 85 -7.23 -7.37 -9.06
N ILE A 86 -6.45 -8.44 -9.17
CA ILE A 86 -6.86 -9.76 -8.73
C ILE A 86 -6.17 -10.06 -7.41
N GLY A 87 -6.95 -10.48 -6.39
CA GLY A 87 -6.42 -10.72 -5.05
C GLY A 87 -6.22 -9.42 -4.30
N SER A 88 -7.25 -8.58 -4.24
CA SER A 88 -7.16 -7.25 -3.60
C SER A 88 -6.94 -7.31 -2.08
N CYS A 89 -7.12 -8.46 -1.47
CA CYS A 89 -6.91 -8.69 -0.03
C CYS A 89 -7.72 -7.71 0.81
N THR A 90 -7.06 -6.82 1.57
CA THR A 90 -7.76 -5.85 2.43
C THR A 90 -8.17 -4.58 1.68
N GLY A 91 -7.73 -4.42 0.43
CA GLY A 91 -7.99 -3.23 -0.37
C GLY A 91 -6.95 -2.13 -0.23
N TYR A 92 -5.85 -2.37 0.47
CA TYR A 92 -4.81 -1.35 0.64
C TYR A 92 -4.18 -0.95 -0.69
N ALA A 93 -3.71 -1.93 -1.47
CA ALA A 93 -3.14 -1.65 -2.78
C ALA A 93 -4.18 -1.06 -3.72
N THR A 94 -5.44 -1.52 -3.61
CA THR A 94 -6.56 -0.97 -4.39
C THR A 94 -6.70 0.53 -4.15
N ALA A 95 -6.67 0.95 -2.88
CA ALA A 95 -6.81 2.36 -2.52
C ALA A 95 -5.66 3.19 -3.11
N ILE A 96 -4.44 2.66 -3.09
CA ILE A 96 -3.29 3.34 -3.67
C ILE A 96 -3.44 3.46 -5.19
N LEU A 97 -3.84 2.37 -5.85
CA LEU A 97 -4.04 2.37 -7.29
C LEU A 97 -5.13 3.35 -7.72
N GLU A 98 -6.17 3.53 -6.91
CA GLU A 98 -7.23 4.49 -7.19
C GLU A 98 -6.72 5.94 -7.23
N LYS A 99 -5.66 6.24 -6.49
CA LYS A 99 -5.03 7.56 -6.52
C LYS A 99 -4.25 7.81 -7.81
N LEU A 100 -3.87 6.74 -8.52
CA LEU A 100 -2.98 6.81 -9.67
C LEU A 100 -3.70 6.59 -11.00
N SER A 101 -4.95 6.15 -10.98
CA SER A 101 -5.66 5.73 -12.18
C SER A 101 -7.08 6.30 -12.20
N SER A 102 -7.81 5.98 -13.27
CA SER A 102 -9.20 6.42 -13.42
C SER A 102 -10.16 5.55 -12.61
N LEU A 103 -9.94 4.23 -12.65
CA LEU A 103 -10.84 3.27 -12.00
C LEU A 103 -10.06 2.01 -11.66
N VAL A 104 -10.32 1.45 -10.49
CA VAL A 104 -9.77 0.16 -10.11
C VAL A 104 -10.94 -0.78 -9.77
N VAL A 105 -10.93 -1.97 -10.37
CA VAL A 105 -11.86 -3.04 -10.02
C VAL A 105 -11.05 -4.12 -9.29
N GLY A 106 -11.28 -4.28 -8.01
CA GLY A 106 -10.59 -5.28 -7.20
C GLY A 106 -11.47 -6.52 -7.04
N ILE A 107 -10.85 -7.68 -7.20
CA ILE A 107 -11.52 -8.97 -7.02
C ILE A 107 -10.79 -9.72 -5.91
N GLU A 108 -11.54 -10.13 -4.88
CA GLU A 108 -11.04 -10.92 -3.78
C GLU A 108 -11.91 -12.15 -3.58
N LYS A 109 -11.26 -13.25 -3.31
CA LYS A 109 -11.95 -14.53 -3.13
C LYS A 109 -12.38 -14.76 -1.69
#